data_2a6d05ef4b2092e80cdfc312cd619663
#
_entry.id   2a6d05ef4b2092e80cdfc312cd619663
#
_cell.length_a   1.000
_cell.length_b   1.000
_cell.length_c   1.000
_cell.angle_alpha   90.00
_cell.angle_beta   90.00
_cell.angle_gamma   90.00
#
_symmetry.space_group_name_H-M   'P 1'
#
loop_
_entity.id
_entity.type
_entity.pdbx_description
1 polymer ?
#
loop_
_entity_poly.entity_id
_entity_poly.type
_entity_poly.pdbx_seq_one_letter_code
_entity_poly.pdbx_strand_id
1 'polypeptide(L)'
;VSSTIFRIVLIVFAFLVVTSLWGFYSSIRPPKILSSLTPRDLKMDYEAVSFKTADGLTLRGWYIPSAKTTGRTLILLHGYPADKGNILPPMAFLHEDFNLLLFDFRYLGESEGSYSSAGAKEVEDLLAAIRFLKGRGITEVGVWGFSMGGAVGLMAIEKASEIRVVVSDSSYAELADLALELFRLPLLNYLMAYLVRLWAKLFLGIDLSDVSPAQRVRDTKIPIFLIHSPADTVIPFSHGQSLQEALAKNRRAEIWFKEGIAHGQLAADYESRVRNFFQKNL
;
A
#
# COMPACT_ATOMS: atom_id res chain seq x y z
N VAL A 1 32.06 3.60 40.73
CA VAL A 1 32.03 3.96 39.30
C VAL A 1 31.31 2.88 38.47
N SER A 2 31.62 1.59 38.63
CA SER A 2 31.01 0.50 37.87
C SER A 2 29.49 0.37 38.07
N SER A 3 28.98 0.47 39.32
CA SER A 3 27.53 0.32 39.58
C SER A 3 26.70 1.50 39.05
N THR A 4 27.27 2.71 39.06
CA THR A 4 26.58 3.89 38.50
C THR A 4 26.49 3.84 36.99
N ILE A 5 27.57 3.45 36.30
CA ILE A 5 27.59 3.28 34.86
C ILE A 5 26.57 2.18 34.43
N PHE A 6 26.56 1.05 35.13
CA PHE A 6 25.63 -0.03 34.89
C PHE A 6 24.16 0.43 35.02
N ARG A 7 23.85 1.19 36.07
CA ARG A 7 22.49 1.76 36.24
C ARG A 7 22.11 2.72 35.11
N ILE A 8 23.02 3.58 34.67
CA ILE A 8 22.78 4.50 33.55
C ILE A 8 22.49 3.70 32.27
N VAL A 9 23.28 2.67 31.97
CA VAL A 9 23.08 1.81 30.79
C VAL A 9 21.71 1.15 30.85
N LEU A 10 21.30 0.61 31.99
CA LEU A 10 19.98 0.00 32.17
C LEU A 10 18.84 1.01 31.98
N ILE A 11 18.97 2.23 32.48
CA ILE A 11 17.97 3.27 32.32
C ILE A 11 17.84 3.67 30.85
N VAL A 12 18.97 3.87 30.16
CA VAL A 12 18.98 4.21 28.72
C VAL A 12 18.36 3.09 27.90
N PHE A 13 18.72 1.83 28.17
CA PHE A 13 18.14 0.67 27.49
C PHE A 13 16.62 0.58 27.72
N ALA A 14 16.17 0.69 28.97
CA ALA A 14 14.74 0.69 29.29
C ALA A 14 14.00 1.84 28.59
N PHE A 15 14.58 3.03 28.51
CA PHE A 15 14.04 4.16 27.78
C PHE A 15 13.90 3.84 26.27
N LEU A 16 14.90 3.25 25.63
CA LEU A 16 14.86 2.85 24.22
C LEU A 16 13.79 1.79 23.97
N VAL A 17 13.64 0.81 24.86
CA VAL A 17 12.60 -0.22 24.76
C VAL A 17 11.22 0.42 24.85
N VAL A 18 10.97 1.29 25.84
CA VAL A 18 9.68 1.96 26.00
C VAL A 18 9.36 2.87 24.82
N THR A 19 10.32 3.66 24.36
CA THR A 19 10.12 4.55 23.20
C THR A 19 9.90 3.78 21.90
N SER A 20 10.60 2.65 21.69
CA SER A 20 10.36 1.79 20.51
C SER A 20 8.98 1.15 20.55
N LEU A 21 8.52 0.69 21.72
CA LEU A 21 7.19 0.13 21.89
C LEU A 21 6.10 1.18 21.65
N TRP A 22 6.27 2.38 22.18
CA TRP A 22 5.38 3.51 21.93
C TRP A 22 5.34 3.89 20.45
N GLY A 23 6.50 4.00 19.80
CA GLY A 23 6.61 4.30 18.38
C GLY A 23 5.93 3.21 17.52
N PHE A 24 6.17 1.95 17.84
CA PHE A 24 5.49 0.81 17.18
C PHE A 24 3.96 0.89 17.36
N TYR A 25 3.48 1.06 18.59
CA TYR A 25 2.05 1.16 18.87
C TYR A 25 1.40 2.32 18.10
N SER A 26 2.04 3.49 18.08
CA SER A 26 1.56 4.66 17.35
C SER A 26 1.59 4.47 15.84
N SER A 27 2.59 3.75 15.32
CA SER A 27 2.68 3.47 13.89
C SER A 27 1.69 2.42 13.39
N ILE A 28 1.19 1.52 14.22
CA ILE A 28 0.12 0.59 13.81
C ILE A 28 -1.29 1.13 14.07
N ARG A 29 -1.40 2.24 14.85
CA ARG A 29 -2.68 2.89 15.20
C ARG A 29 -2.62 4.40 15.00
N PRO A 30 -2.39 4.87 13.76
CA PRO A 30 -2.43 6.30 13.49
C PRO A 30 -3.83 6.86 13.74
N PRO A 31 -3.98 8.16 13.96
CA PRO A 31 -5.28 8.80 13.93
C PRO A 31 -6.01 8.47 12.61
N LYS A 32 -7.26 8.06 12.69
CA LYS A 32 -8.06 7.78 11.49
C LYS A 32 -8.31 9.06 10.71
N ILE A 33 -8.00 9.03 9.43
CA ILE A 33 -8.38 10.06 8.48
C ILE A 33 -9.74 9.67 7.92
N LEU A 34 -10.69 10.61 7.97
CA LEU A 34 -12.01 10.48 7.37
C LEU A 34 -12.17 11.65 6.41
N SER A 35 -11.98 11.38 5.14
CA SER A 35 -12.22 12.37 4.09
C SER A 35 -13.71 12.69 4.01
N SER A 36 -14.04 13.98 3.94
CA SER A 36 -15.42 14.42 3.72
C SER A 36 -15.84 14.29 2.26
N LEU A 37 -14.90 14.10 1.34
CA LEU A 37 -15.15 14.01 -0.09
C LEU A 37 -15.70 12.62 -0.45
N THR A 38 -16.78 12.64 -1.23
CA THR A 38 -17.44 11.44 -1.77
C THR A 38 -17.46 11.48 -3.31
N PRO A 39 -17.77 10.37 -3.99
CA PRO A 39 -17.89 10.39 -5.44
C PRO A 39 -18.94 11.38 -5.97
N ARG A 40 -19.98 11.71 -5.20
CA ARG A 40 -21.01 12.72 -5.58
C ARG A 40 -20.43 14.12 -5.73
N ASP A 41 -19.43 14.47 -4.93
CA ASP A 41 -18.76 15.77 -5.01
C ASP A 41 -18.00 15.93 -6.34
N LEU A 42 -17.65 14.81 -6.97
CA LEU A 42 -17.06 14.73 -8.32
C LEU A 42 -18.11 14.40 -9.40
N LYS A 43 -19.41 14.49 -9.08
CA LYS A 43 -20.54 14.19 -9.98
C LYS A 43 -20.53 12.76 -10.54
N MET A 44 -20.06 11.81 -9.73
CA MET A 44 -20.04 10.38 -10.05
C MET A 44 -21.14 9.66 -9.27
N ASP A 45 -21.93 8.85 -9.97
CA ASP A 45 -22.82 7.90 -9.31
C ASP A 45 -22.01 6.77 -8.70
N TYR A 46 -22.42 6.31 -7.52
CA TYR A 46 -21.74 5.22 -6.83
C TYR A 46 -22.67 4.44 -5.93
N GLU A 47 -22.28 3.23 -5.65
CA GLU A 47 -22.85 2.37 -4.61
C GLU A 47 -21.89 2.33 -3.41
N ALA A 48 -22.38 2.67 -2.21
CA ALA A 48 -21.67 2.39 -0.98
C ALA A 48 -21.70 0.89 -0.73
N VAL A 49 -20.53 0.26 -0.67
CA VAL A 49 -20.38 -1.19 -0.55
C VAL A 49 -19.69 -1.58 0.75
N SER A 50 -19.98 -2.78 1.21
CA SER A 50 -19.25 -3.40 2.31
C SER A 50 -19.04 -4.89 2.03
N PHE A 51 -17.90 -5.42 2.46
CA PHE A 51 -17.56 -6.83 2.31
C PHE A 51 -16.66 -7.30 3.44
N LYS A 52 -16.64 -8.60 3.69
CA LYS A 52 -15.90 -9.18 4.80
C LYS A 52 -14.58 -9.79 4.38
N THR A 53 -13.56 -9.54 5.19
CA THR A 53 -12.28 -10.26 5.12
C THR A 53 -12.43 -11.69 5.63
N ALA A 54 -11.44 -12.54 5.37
CA ALA A 54 -11.43 -13.92 5.85
C ALA A 54 -11.38 -14.02 7.40
N ASP A 55 -10.79 -13.02 8.05
CA ASP A 55 -10.72 -12.87 9.51
C ASP A 55 -11.93 -12.10 10.10
N GLY A 56 -12.98 -11.86 9.30
CA GLY A 56 -14.29 -11.40 9.73
C GLY A 56 -14.48 -9.89 9.82
N LEU A 57 -13.48 -9.08 9.51
CA LEU A 57 -13.60 -7.61 9.51
C LEU A 57 -14.48 -7.13 8.35
N THR A 58 -15.30 -6.13 8.62
CA THR A 58 -16.11 -5.46 7.59
C THR A 58 -15.31 -4.29 7.02
N LEU A 59 -15.02 -4.34 5.72
CA LEU A 59 -14.41 -3.24 4.99
C LEU A 59 -15.49 -2.38 4.32
N ARG A 60 -15.26 -1.08 4.24
CA ARG A 60 -16.15 -0.08 3.66
C ARG A 60 -15.55 0.49 2.38
N GLY A 61 -16.38 0.62 1.35
CA GLY A 61 -15.89 1.07 0.04
C GLY A 61 -16.97 1.72 -0.82
N TRP A 62 -16.55 2.12 -2.00
CA TRP A 62 -17.39 2.66 -3.07
C TRP A 62 -17.16 1.88 -4.35
N TYR A 63 -18.25 1.43 -4.96
CA TYR A 63 -18.24 0.92 -6.33
C TYR A 63 -18.81 2.01 -7.24
N ILE A 64 -18.01 2.46 -8.19
CA ILE A 64 -18.31 3.57 -9.10
C ILE A 64 -18.37 2.98 -10.51
N PRO A 65 -19.55 2.84 -11.13
CA PRO A 65 -19.67 2.35 -12.51
C PRO A 65 -18.98 3.29 -13.48
N SER A 66 -18.36 2.76 -14.54
CA SER A 66 -17.72 3.59 -15.56
C SER A 66 -18.72 4.40 -16.37
N ALA A 67 -18.30 5.58 -16.83
CA ALA A 67 -19.13 6.41 -17.72
C ALA A 67 -19.39 5.75 -19.08
N LYS A 68 -18.45 4.94 -19.58
CA LYS A 68 -18.50 4.30 -20.93
C LYS A 68 -19.01 2.86 -20.96
N THR A 69 -19.42 2.28 -19.86
CA THR A 69 -19.94 0.90 -19.78
C THR A 69 -18.99 -0.16 -20.39
N THR A 70 -17.71 -0.08 -20.09
CA THR A 70 -16.68 -0.98 -20.68
C THR A 70 -16.63 -2.36 -20.05
N GLY A 71 -17.23 -2.55 -18.88
CA GLY A 71 -17.16 -3.79 -18.08
C GLY A 71 -15.84 -4.01 -17.34
N ARG A 72 -14.77 -3.30 -17.73
CA ARG A 72 -13.44 -3.43 -17.10
C ARG A 72 -13.44 -2.75 -15.74
N THR A 73 -12.81 -3.37 -14.75
CA THR A 73 -12.84 -2.89 -13.37
C THR A 73 -11.44 -2.72 -12.80
N LEU A 74 -11.21 -1.59 -12.13
CA LEU A 74 -10.00 -1.31 -11.38
C LEU A 74 -10.31 -1.28 -9.88
N ILE A 75 -9.39 -1.82 -9.09
CA ILE A 75 -9.36 -1.63 -7.64
C ILE A 75 -8.31 -0.57 -7.33
N LEU A 76 -8.69 0.50 -6.64
CA LEU A 76 -7.79 1.58 -6.25
C LEU A 76 -7.48 1.48 -4.77
N LEU A 77 -6.17 1.41 -4.44
CA LEU A 77 -5.66 1.16 -3.10
C LEU A 77 -4.93 2.39 -2.57
N HIS A 78 -5.40 2.90 -1.44
CA HIS A 78 -4.81 4.08 -0.80
C HIS A 78 -3.50 3.76 -0.06
N GLY A 79 -2.72 4.80 0.23
CA GLY A 79 -1.52 4.71 1.06
C GLY A 79 -1.83 4.73 2.57
N TYR A 80 -0.79 4.79 3.37
CA TYR A 80 -0.84 4.85 4.83
C TYR A 80 -0.28 6.19 5.34
N PRO A 81 -0.87 6.81 6.37
CA PRO A 81 -2.26 6.66 6.80
C PRO A 81 -3.17 7.52 5.91
N ALA A 82 -4.14 6.88 5.25
CA ALA A 82 -5.07 7.56 4.36
C ALA A 82 -6.40 6.79 4.30
N ASP A 83 -7.37 7.28 3.56
CA ASP A 83 -8.61 6.61 3.27
C ASP A 83 -8.94 6.60 1.76
N LYS A 84 -10.01 5.93 1.37
CA LYS A 84 -10.48 5.85 -0.02
C LYS A 84 -10.79 7.23 -0.64
N GLY A 85 -11.20 8.20 0.18
CA GLY A 85 -11.51 9.55 -0.27
C GLY A 85 -10.27 10.34 -0.69
N ASN A 86 -9.10 10.04 -0.11
CA ASN A 86 -7.86 10.73 -0.46
C ASN A 86 -7.38 10.39 -1.88
N ILE A 87 -7.63 9.16 -2.37
CA ILE A 87 -7.16 8.74 -3.70
C ILE A 87 -8.18 8.95 -4.80
N LEU A 88 -9.44 9.20 -4.48
CA LEU A 88 -10.47 9.38 -5.49
C LEU A 88 -10.22 10.59 -6.40
N PRO A 89 -9.96 11.82 -5.90
CA PRO A 89 -9.77 12.98 -6.78
C PRO A 89 -8.63 12.81 -7.79
N PRO A 90 -7.40 12.42 -7.39
CA PRO A 90 -6.30 12.26 -8.33
C PRO A 90 -6.50 11.10 -9.32
N MET A 91 -7.35 10.11 -9.01
CA MET A 91 -7.62 8.95 -9.87
C MET A 91 -8.98 9.01 -10.57
N ALA A 92 -9.73 10.08 -10.39
CA ALA A 92 -11.06 10.26 -10.97
C ALA A 92 -11.10 10.13 -12.49
N PHE A 93 -10.00 10.47 -13.17
CA PHE A 93 -9.87 10.36 -14.62
C PHE A 93 -10.06 8.90 -15.14
N LEU A 94 -9.83 7.90 -14.31
CA LEU A 94 -10.00 6.48 -14.67
C LEU A 94 -11.47 6.08 -14.78
N HIS A 95 -12.38 6.79 -14.11
CA HIS A 95 -13.82 6.52 -14.13
C HIS A 95 -14.42 6.60 -15.55
N GLU A 96 -13.81 7.36 -16.44
CA GLU A 96 -14.29 7.47 -17.82
C GLU A 96 -14.31 6.10 -18.53
N ASP A 97 -13.29 5.28 -18.30
CA ASP A 97 -13.07 4.02 -19.03
C ASP A 97 -13.24 2.76 -18.17
N PHE A 98 -13.27 2.88 -16.84
CA PHE A 98 -13.24 1.74 -15.93
C PHE A 98 -14.26 1.90 -14.80
N ASN A 99 -14.88 0.80 -14.40
CA ASN A 99 -15.52 0.73 -13.10
C ASN A 99 -14.43 0.82 -12.04
N LEU A 100 -14.70 1.54 -10.94
CA LEU A 100 -13.73 1.69 -9.87
C LEU A 100 -14.28 1.08 -8.58
N LEU A 101 -13.48 0.26 -7.91
CA LEU A 101 -13.70 -0.14 -6.53
C LEU A 101 -12.64 0.51 -5.66
N LEU A 102 -13.07 1.40 -4.76
CA LEU A 102 -12.23 1.98 -3.73
C LEU A 102 -12.73 1.49 -2.37
N PHE A 103 -11.83 1.15 -1.46
CA PHE A 103 -12.21 0.78 -0.11
C PHE A 103 -11.14 1.22 0.90
N ASP A 104 -11.53 1.37 2.14
CA ASP A 104 -10.60 1.61 3.23
C ASP A 104 -9.99 0.29 3.68
N PHE A 105 -8.67 0.23 3.77
CA PHE A 105 -7.99 -0.90 4.40
C PHE A 105 -8.40 -1.06 5.86
N ARG A 106 -8.20 -2.25 6.41
CA ARG A 106 -8.46 -2.55 7.84
C ARG A 106 -7.95 -1.45 8.76
N TYR A 107 -8.74 -1.13 9.79
CA TYR A 107 -8.50 -0.08 10.75
C TYR A 107 -8.60 1.35 10.18
N LEU A 108 -8.22 1.60 8.93
CA LEU A 108 -8.19 2.94 8.33
C LEU A 108 -9.60 3.37 7.84
N GLY A 109 -9.80 4.68 7.67
CA GLY A 109 -11.08 5.23 7.24
C GLY A 109 -12.26 4.71 8.06
N GLU A 110 -13.31 4.25 7.36
CA GLU A 110 -14.55 3.72 7.94
C GLU A 110 -14.52 2.20 8.18
N SER A 111 -13.43 1.51 7.78
CA SER A 111 -13.31 0.07 7.92
C SER A 111 -13.08 -0.36 9.36
N GLU A 112 -13.52 -1.59 9.67
CA GLU A 112 -13.28 -2.24 10.96
C GLU A 112 -11.81 -2.63 11.10
N GLY A 113 -11.43 -2.94 12.32
CA GLY A 113 -10.08 -3.36 12.68
C GLY A 113 -9.56 -2.62 13.88
N SER A 114 -8.50 -3.13 14.48
CA SER A 114 -7.87 -2.54 15.67
C SER A 114 -6.49 -1.94 15.40
N TYR A 115 -5.90 -2.23 14.23
CA TYR A 115 -4.61 -1.74 13.78
C TYR A 115 -4.41 -1.95 12.28
N SER A 116 -3.51 -1.18 11.67
CA SER A 116 -2.93 -1.45 10.35
C SER A 116 -1.62 -2.21 10.51
N SER A 117 -1.35 -3.12 9.59
CA SER A 117 -0.12 -3.92 9.57
C SER A 117 0.88 -3.46 8.51
N ALA A 118 0.71 -2.25 8.01
CA ALA A 118 1.57 -1.61 7.01
C ALA A 118 1.76 -2.47 5.72
N GLY A 119 0.73 -3.22 5.32
CA GLY A 119 0.71 -4.02 4.09
C GLY A 119 0.62 -5.53 4.31
N ALA A 120 1.03 -6.06 5.47
CA ALA A 120 1.05 -7.50 5.71
C ALA A 120 -0.34 -8.17 5.62
N LYS A 121 -1.29 -7.70 6.42
CA LYS A 121 -2.67 -8.21 6.44
C LYS A 121 -3.58 -7.49 5.46
N GLU A 122 -3.20 -6.32 4.98
CA GLU A 122 -3.93 -5.57 3.97
C GLU A 122 -3.99 -6.29 2.61
N VAL A 123 -3.10 -7.26 2.37
CA VAL A 123 -3.23 -8.21 1.24
C VAL A 123 -4.54 -8.99 1.33
N GLU A 124 -4.93 -9.45 2.53
CA GLU A 124 -6.19 -10.18 2.72
C GLU A 124 -7.42 -9.28 2.51
N ASP A 125 -7.27 -7.96 2.71
CA ASP A 125 -8.31 -6.97 2.42
C ASP A 125 -8.53 -6.85 0.90
N LEU A 126 -7.44 -6.77 0.12
CA LEU A 126 -7.51 -6.80 -1.34
C LEU A 126 -8.12 -8.11 -1.85
N LEU A 127 -7.75 -9.25 -1.28
CA LEU A 127 -8.35 -10.54 -1.64
C LEU A 127 -9.86 -10.58 -1.32
N ALA A 128 -10.29 -9.91 -0.24
CA ALA A 128 -11.72 -9.78 0.07
C ALA A 128 -12.45 -8.90 -0.96
N ALA A 129 -11.83 -7.81 -1.41
CA ALA A 129 -12.37 -6.95 -2.47
C ALA A 129 -12.50 -7.72 -3.80
N ILE A 130 -11.52 -8.54 -4.14
CA ILE A 130 -11.56 -9.40 -5.34
C ILE A 130 -12.69 -10.43 -5.22
N ARG A 131 -12.85 -11.09 -4.05
CA ARG A 131 -13.98 -12.02 -3.83
C ARG A 131 -15.34 -11.33 -3.97
N PHE A 132 -15.45 -10.11 -3.44
CA PHE A 132 -16.67 -9.30 -3.58
C PHE A 132 -17.00 -9.02 -5.05
N LEU A 133 -16.01 -8.61 -5.86
CA LEU A 133 -16.20 -8.37 -7.29
C LEU A 133 -16.53 -9.67 -8.06
N LYS A 134 -15.90 -10.78 -7.70
CA LYS A 134 -16.19 -12.10 -8.27
C LYS A 134 -17.62 -12.53 -8.01
N GLY A 135 -18.17 -12.25 -6.84
CA GLY A 135 -19.59 -12.44 -6.52
C GLY A 135 -20.54 -11.61 -7.38
N ARG A 136 -20.04 -10.56 -8.04
CA ARG A 136 -20.75 -9.73 -9.02
C ARG A 136 -20.50 -10.14 -10.48
N GLY A 137 -19.81 -11.26 -10.72
CA GLY A 137 -19.46 -11.74 -12.06
C GLY A 137 -18.22 -11.09 -12.67
N ILE A 138 -17.47 -10.28 -11.91
CA ILE A 138 -16.22 -9.62 -12.35
C ILE A 138 -15.06 -10.53 -11.97
N THR A 139 -14.45 -11.18 -12.96
CA THR A 139 -13.42 -12.21 -12.78
C THR A 139 -12.01 -11.74 -13.13
N GLU A 140 -11.87 -10.56 -13.73
CA GLU A 140 -10.60 -9.93 -14.08
C GLU A 140 -10.58 -8.48 -13.61
N VAL A 141 -9.49 -8.09 -12.96
CA VAL A 141 -9.32 -6.74 -12.41
C VAL A 141 -7.92 -6.19 -12.69
N GLY A 142 -7.85 -4.88 -12.87
CA GLY A 142 -6.63 -4.13 -12.71
C GLY A 142 -6.50 -3.61 -11.28
N VAL A 143 -5.29 -3.44 -10.80
CA VAL A 143 -5.02 -2.85 -9.49
C VAL A 143 -4.15 -1.62 -9.67
N TRP A 144 -4.58 -0.49 -9.15
CA TRP A 144 -3.74 0.68 -8.93
C TRP A 144 -3.52 0.86 -7.44
N GLY A 145 -2.29 1.09 -7.02
CA GLY A 145 -1.98 1.30 -5.62
C GLY A 145 -0.91 2.36 -5.40
N PHE A 146 -1.13 3.18 -4.38
CA PHE A 146 -0.19 4.21 -3.95
C PHE A 146 0.49 3.81 -2.64
N SER A 147 1.84 3.97 -2.56
CA SER A 147 2.60 3.73 -1.34
C SER A 147 2.34 2.31 -0.78
N MET A 148 1.81 2.18 0.45
CA MET A 148 1.38 0.90 1.01
C MET A 148 0.42 0.15 0.07
N GLY A 149 -0.53 0.84 -0.55
CA GLY A 149 -1.47 0.23 -1.50
C GLY A 149 -0.78 -0.38 -2.72
N GLY A 150 0.29 0.26 -3.22
CA GLY A 150 1.11 -0.28 -4.30
C GLY A 150 1.84 -1.56 -3.89
N ALA A 151 2.42 -1.58 -2.70
CA ALA A 151 3.07 -2.76 -2.13
C ALA A 151 2.07 -3.92 -1.94
N VAL A 152 0.87 -3.64 -1.42
CA VAL A 152 -0.21 -4.62 -1.28
C VAL A 152 -0.62 -5.19 -2.63
N GLY A 153 -0.80 -4.33 -3.65
CA GLY A 153 -1.13 -4.75 -5.02
C GLY A 153 -0.08 -5.72 -5.59
N LEU A 154 1.21 -5.39 -5.44
CA LEU A 154 2.31 -6.24 -5.88
C LEU A 154 2.35 -7.59 -5.15
N MET A 155 2.13 -7.59 -3.82
CA MET A 155 2.13 -8.83 -3.03
C MET A 155 0.93 -9.74 -3.28
N ALA A 156 -0.19 -9.20 -3.73
CA ALA A 156 -1.40 -9.98 -3.99
C ALA A 156 -1.35 -10.76 -5.32
N ILE A 157 -0.43 -10.44 -6.23
CA ILE A 157 -0.33 -11.06 -7.55
C ILE A 157 -0.26 -12.59 -7.48
N GLU A 158 0.54 -13.12 -6.57
CA GLU A 158 0.71 -14.58 -6.42
C GLU A 158 -0.52 -15.27 -5.82
N LYS A 159 -1.40 -14.51 -5.15
CA LYS A 159 -2.56 -15.04 -4.41
C LYS A 159 -3.88 -14.93 -5.16
N ALA A 160 -3.93 -14.14 -6.25
CA ALA A 160 -5.17 -13.86 -6.98
C ALA A 160 -4.92 -13.83 -8.49
N SER A 161 -5.31 -14.87 -9.19
CA SER A 161 -5.23 -14.96 -10.66
C SER A 161 -6.15 -13.98 -11.38
N GLU A 162 -7.10 -13.40 -10.67
CA GLU A 162 -8.00 -12.36 -11.14
C GLU A 162 -7.28 -11.03 -11.41
N ILE A 163 -6.09 -10.80 -10.78
CA ILE A 163 -5.28 -9.61 -11.04
C ILE A 163 -4.56 -9.78 -12.38
N ARG A 164 -4.93 -8.95 -13.37
CA ARG A 164 -4.39 -9.01 -14.73
C ARG A 164 -3.30 -7.98 -15.00
N VAL A 165 -3.30 -6.89 -14.26
CA VAL A 165 -2.39 -5.76 -14.42
C VAL A 165 -2.28 -4.98 -13.11
N VAL A 166 -1.08 -4.49 -12.79
CA VAL A 166 -0.84 -3.66 -11.60
C VAL A 166 -0.11 -2.38 -11.99
N VAL A 167 -0.58 -1.26 -11.47
CA VAL A 167 0.16 0.00 -11.40
C VAL A 167 0.53 0.25 -9.94
N SER A 168 1.82 0.32 -9.65
CA SER A 168 2.35 0.56 -8.30
C SER A 168 3.11 1.88 -8.28
N ASP A 169 2.61 2.86 -7.55
CA ASP A 169 3.22 4.18 -7.43
C ASP A 169 3.82 4.38 -6.04
N SER A 170 5.10 4.76 -5.99
CA SER A 170 5.83 5.15 -4.78
C SER A 170 5.77 4.11 -3.64
N SER A 171 5.81 2.82 -3.98
CA SER A 171 5.73 1.72 -3.02
C SER A 171 7.11 1.29 -2.50
N TYR A 172 7.12 0.74 -1.30
CA TYR A 172 8.33 0.11 -0.77
C TYR A 172 8.56 -1.28 -1.41
N ALA A 173 9.83 -1.71 -1.43
CA ALA A 173 10.23 -3.04 -1.89
C ALA A 173 10.23 -4.07 -0.77
N GLU A 174 10.70 -3.65 0.41
CA GLU A 174 10.86 -4.46 1.62
C GLU A 174 10.42 -3.62 2.83
N LEU A 175 9.46 -4.11 3.62
CA LEU A 175 9.01 -3.36 4.80
C LEU A 175 10.07 -3.33 5.91
N ALA A 176 10.89 -4.38 6.00
CA ALA A 176 11.97 -4.45 6.98
C ALA A 176 13.05 -3.39 6.74
N ASP A 177 13.37 -3.11 5.46
CA ASP A 177 14.35 -2.10 5.08
C ASP A 177 13.77 -0.69 5.29
N LEU A 178 12.51 -0.47 4.91
CA LEU A 178 11.83 0.79 5.20
C LEU A 178 11.81 1.08 6.71
N ALA A 179 11.55 0.08 7.55
CA ALA A 179 11.58 0.25 9.00
C ALA A 179 12.97 0.64 9.51
N LEU A 180 14.07 0.15 8.90
CA LEU A 180 15.44 0.54 9.23
C LEU A 180 15.73 1.99 8.80
N GLU A 181 15.27 2.41 7.62
CA GLU A 181 15.53 3.73 7.05
C GLU A 181 14.74 4.86 7.76
N LEU A 182 13.63 4.53 8.42
CA LEU A 182 12.87 5.49 9.24
C LEU A 182 13.68 6.00 10.48
N PHE A 183 14.62 5.21 10.99
CA PHE A 183 15.44 5.58 12.12
C PHE A 183 16.76 6.18 11.63
N ARG A 184 16.83 7.50 11.50
CA ARG A 184 18.00 8.24 10.99
C ARG A 184 19.13 8.44 12.01
N LEU A 185 19.16 7.68 13.11
CA LEU A 185 20.18 7.78 14.15
C LEU A 185 21.25 6.69 13.94
N PRO A 186 22.50 7.07 13.57
CA PRO A 186 23.59 6.09 13.40
C PRO A 186 23.74 5.21 14.65
N LEU A 187 23.98 3.91 14.47
CA LEU A 187 24.11 2.87 15.49
C LEU A 187 22.82 2.51 16.23
N LEU A 188 21.91 3.46 16.47
CA LEU A 188 20.62 3.19 17.13
C LEU A 188 19.56 2.67 16.15
N ASN A 189 19.68 2.97 14.87
CA ASN A 189 18.75 2.50 13.83
C ASN A 189 18.61 0.97 13.82
N TYR A 190 19.71 0.22 13.91
CA TYR A 190 19.68 -1.25 13.95
C TYR A 190 18.97 -1.78 15.18
N LEU A 191 19.25 -1.22 16.36
CA LEU A 191 18.56 -1.60 17.59
C LEU A 191 17.06 -1.28 17.52
N MET A 192 16.70 -0.09 17.06
CA MET A 192 15.30 0.34 16.97
C MET A 192 14.54 -0.50 15.93
N ALA A 193 15.11 -0.74 14.76
CA ALA A 193 14.51 -1.62 13.74
C ALA A 193 14.35 -3.05 14.26
N TYR A 194 15.36 -3.58 14.99
CA TYR A 194 15.25 -4.89 15.63
C TYR A 194 14.11 -4.94 16.65
N LEU A 195 13.98 -3.92 17.51
CA LEU A 195 12.88 -3.84 18.48
C LEU A 195 11.51 -3.75 17.79
N VAL A 196 11.37 -2.94 16.73
CA VAL A 196 10.13 -2.83 15.96
C VAL A 196 9.77 -4.18 15.34
N ARG A 197 10.74 -4.91 14.75
CA ARG A 197 10.52 -6.27 14.22
C ARG A 197 10.09 -7.24 15.34
N LEU A 198 10.73 -7.16 16.52
CA LEU A 198 10.35 -7.97 17.67
C LEU A 198 8.91 -7.69 18.10
N TRP A 199 8.52 -6.42 18.19
CA TRP A 199 7.13 -6.03 18.54
C TRP A 199 6.13 -6.49 17.49
N ALA A 200 6.43 -6.35 16.20
CA ALA A 200 5.58 -6.85 15.13
C ALA A 200 5.35 -8.37 15.26
N LYS A 201 6.41 -9.11 15.54
CA LYS A 201 6.32 -10.57 15.72
C LYS A 201 5.55 -10.96 16.98
N LEU A 202 5.80 -10.30 18.11
CA LEU A 202 5.15 -10.61 19.40
C LEU A 202 3.67 -10.21 19.43
N PHE A 203 3.33 -9.03 18.94
CA PHE A 203 1.97 -8.47 19.08
C PHE A 203 1.07 -8.73 17.86
N LEU A 204 1.64 -8.84 16.66
CA LEU A 204 0.88 -9.02 15.44
C LEU A 204 1.06 -10.40 14.81
N GLY A 205 2.07 -11.18 15.25
CA GLY A 205 2.45 -12.44 14.63
C GLY A 205 3.06 -12.26 13.23
N ILE A 206 3.59 -11.07 12.92
CA ILE A 206 4.11 -10.72 11.60
C ILE A 206 5.63 -10.64 11.65
N ASP A 207 6.30 -11.34 10.73
CA ASP A 207 7.69 -11.08 10.43
C ASP A 207 7.76 -10.03 9.31
N LEU A 208 8.38 -8.87 9.59
CA LEU A 208 8.45 -7.78 8.61
C LEU A 208 9.24 -8.17 7.35
N SER A 209 10.11 -9.18 7.42
CA SER A 209 10.83 -9.70 6.25
C SER A 209 9.94 -10.48 5.28
N ASP A 210 8.77 -10.95 5.72
CA ASP A 210 7.79 -11.61 4.84
C ASP A 210 6.99 -10.59 4.02
N VAL A 211 7.03 -9.31 4.40
CA VAL A 211 6.34 -8.20 3.73
C VAL A 211 7.29 -7.63 2.67
N SER A 212 7.41 -8.37 1.58
CA SER A 212 8.39 -8.15 0.52
C SER A 212 7.73 -8.15 -0.86
N PRO A 213 7.25 -6.99 -1.34
CA PRO A 213 6.83 -6.83 -2.73
C PRO A 213 7.88 -7.27 -3.73
N ALA A 214 9.15 -6.94 -3.49
CA ALA A 214 10.24 -7.29 -4.40
C ALA A 214 10.41 -8.80 -4.59
N GLN A 215 10.24 -9.60 -3.53
CA GLN A 215 10.29 -11.06 -3.67
C GLN A 215 9.11 -11.62 -4.45
N ARG A 216 7.90 -11.06 -4.24
CA ARG A 216 6.65 -11.54 -4.86
C ARG A 216 6.55 -11.27 -6.35
N VAL A 217 7.29 -10.29 -6.88
CA VAL A 217 7.19 -9.93 -8.31
C VAL A 217 8.27 -10.57 -9.19
N ARG A 218 9.26 -11.28 -8.61
CA ARG A 218 10.44 -11.80 -9.36
C ARG A 218 10.11 -12.70 -10.54
N ASP A 219 9.08 -13.53 -10.39
CA ASP A 219 8.71 -14.51 -11.40
C ASP A 219 7.37 -14.22 -12.07
N THR A 220 6.78 -13.07 -11.76
CA THR A 220 5.50 -12.67 -12.35
C THR A 220 5.65 -12.32 -13.82
N LYS A 221 4.59 -12.59 -14.59
CA LYS A 221 4.51 -12.27 -16.03
C LYS A 221 3.38 -11.31 -16.37
N ILE A 222 2.60 -10.89 -15.37
CA ILE A 222 1.55 -9.90 -15.63
C ILE A 222 2.18 -8.53 -15.89
N PRO A 223 1.51 -7.65 -16.64
CA PRO A 223 1.96 -6.27 -16.81
C PRO A 223 2.03 -5.56 -15.48
N ILE A 224 3.15 -4.90 -15.21
CA ILE A 224 3.33 -4.03 -14.04
C ILE A 224 3.87 -2.68 -14.51
N PHE A 225 3.22 -1.60 -14.11
CA PHE A 225 3.76 -0.26 -14.28
C PHE A 225 4.27 0.22 -12.92
N LEU A 226 5.59 0.23 -12.78
CA LEU A 226 6.25 0.73 -11.59
C LEU A 226 6.55 2.22 -11.78
N ILE A 227 6.02 3.02 -10.86
CA ILE A 227 6.23 4.48 -10.83
C ILE A 227 6.92 4.82 -9.51
N HIS A 228 8.01 5.58 -9.56
CA HIS A 228 8.71 6.06 -8.36
C HIS A 228 9.41 7.37 -8.67
N SER A 229 9.78 8.13 -7.62
CA SER A 229 10.53 9.36 -7.79
C SER A 229 11.86 9.35 -7.03
N PRO A 230 12.97 9.76 -7.65
CA PRO A 230 14.22 10.01 -6.92
C PRO A 230 14.11 11.08 -5.84
N ALA A 231 13.12 11.99 -5.94
CA ALA A 231 12.85 13.04 -4.96
C ALA A 231 11.85 12.60 -3.84
N ASP A 232 11.45 11.33 -3.82
CA ASP A 232 10.57 10.80 -2.77
C ASP A 232 11.34 10.73 -1.43
N THR A 233 10.88 11.51 -0.44
CA THR A 233 11.49 11.57 0.89
C THR A 233 10.79 10.69 1.92
N VAL A 234 9.67 10.05 1.53
CA VAL A 234 8.88 9.15 2.38
C VAL A 234 9.26 7.70 2.12
N ILE A 235 9.24 7.29 0.86
CA ILE A 235 9.73 5.97 0.44
C ILE A 235 11.03 6.21 -0.36
N PRO A 236 12.21 5.96 0.21
CA PRO A 236 13.48 6.21 -0.45
C PRO A 236 13.59 5.55 -1.83
N PHE A 237 14.29 6.21 -2.73
CA PHE A 237 14.42 5.76 -4.13
C PHE A 237 15.06 4.38 -4.28
N SER A 238 15.88 3.95 -3.30
CA SER A 238 16.42 2.59 -3.18
C SER A 238 15.34 1.52 -3.33
N HIS A 239 14.13 1.74 -2.79
CA HIS A 239 13.00 0.82 -2.94
C HIS A 239 12.50 0.73 -4.39
N GLY A 240 12.41 1.86 -5.10
CA GLY A 240 12.07 1.87 -6.52
C GLY A 240 13.10 1.11 -7.37
N GLN A 241 14.39 1.27 -7.06
CA GLN A 241 15.48 0.53 -7.72
C GLN A 241 15.42 -0.97 -7.42
N SER A 242 15.18 -1.37 -6.16
CA SER A 242 15.04 -2.77 -5.77
C SER A 242 13.85 -3.44 -6.46
N LEU A 243 12.72 -2.73 -6.62
CA LEU A 243 11.57 -3.24 -7.38
C LEU A 243 11.88 -3.34 -8.88
N GLN A 244 12.60 -2.38 -9.46
CA GLN A 244 13.06 -2.46 -10.85
C GLN A 244 13.94 -3.69 -11.07
N GLU A 245 14.90 -3.95 -10.18
CA GLU A 245 15.77 -5.13 -10.24
C GLU A 245 14.97 -6.43 -10.13
N ALA A 246 14.00 -6.48 -9.20
CA ALA A 246 13.11 -7.62 -9.04
C ALA A 246 12.28 -7.90 -10.30
N LEU A 247 11.91 -6.87 -11.04
CA LEU A 247 11.13 -6.94 -12.29
C LEU A 247 11.98 -7.15 -13.55
N ALA A 248 13.31 -7.25 -13.46
CA ALA A 248 14.21 -7.30 -14.62
C ALA A 248 13.90 -8.44 -15.62
N LYS A 249 13.29 -9.54 -15.16
CA LYS A 249 12.88 -10.68 -16.00
C LYS A 249 11.48 -10.52 -16.59
N ASN A 250 10.70 -9.56 -16.13
CA ASN A 250 9.33 -9.35 -16.60
C ASN A 250 9.33 -8.43 -17.83
N ARG A 251 9.21 -9.01 -19.02
CA ARG A 251 9.18 -8.25 -20.29
C ARG A 251 7.94 -7.36 -20.46
N ARG A 252 6.93 -7.49 -19.61
CA ARG A 252 5.71 -6.67 -19.61
C ARG A 252 5.73 -5.60 -18.53
N ALA A 253 6.84 -5.48 -17.78
CA ALA A 253 7.02 -4.40 -16.84
C ALA A 253 7.43 -3.11 -17.56
N GLU A 254 6.76 -2.02 -17.21
CA GLU A 254 7.12 -0.66 -17.60
C GLU A 254 7.60 0.07 -16.34
N ILE A 255 8.74 0.76 -16.40
CA ILE A 255 9.33 1.48 -15.28
C ILE A 255 9.36 2.96 -15.60
N TRP A 256 8.87 3.77 -14.69
CA TRP A 256 8.92 5.21 -14.83
C TRP A 256 9.41 5.88 -13.56
N PHE A 257 10.63 6.39 -13.62
CA PHE A 257 11.17 7.23 -12.56
C PHE A 257 10.89 8.70 -12.87
N LYS A 258 9.92 9.29 -12.13
CA LYS A 258 9.46 10.67 -12.28
C LYS A 258 10.38 11.63 -11.51
N GLU A 259 11.20 12.42 -12.23
CA GLU A 259 12.15 13.33 -11.61
C GLU A 259 11.47 14.53 -10.94
N GLY A 260 12.00 14.98 -9.80
CA GLY A 260 11.59 16.20 -9.12
C GLY A 260 10.18 16.18 -8.51
N ILE A 261 9.53 15.02 -8.46
CA ILE A 261 8.17 14.86 -7.95
C ILE A 261 8.20 14.27 -6.52
N ALA A 262 7.62 14.96 -5.55
CA ALA A 262 7.54 14.47 -4.18
C ALA A 262 6.53 13.33 -4.03
N HIS A 263 6.59 12.61 -2.89
CA HIS A 263 5.66 11.52 -2.56
C HIS A 263 4.19 11.98 -2.69
N GLY A 264 3.39 11.26 -3.46
CA GLY A 264 1.97 11.57 -3.69
C GLY A 264 1.68 12.72 -4.66
N GLN A 265 2.69 13.38 -5.22
CA GLN A 265 2.48 14.36 -6.28
C GLN A 265 2.43 13.67 -7.66
N LEU A 266 1.58 14.20 -8.55
CA LEU A 266 1.42 13.68 -9.90
C LEU A 266 2.22 14.52 -10.90
N ALA A 267 2.90 13.84 -11.83
CA ALA A 267 3.54 14.49 -12.98
C ALA A 267 2.48 14.88 -14.02
N ALA A 268 2.82 15.84 -14.89
CA ALA A 268 1.87 16.37 -15.90
C ALA A 268 1.31 15.30 -16.86
N ASP A 269 2.09 14.28 -17.18
CA ASP A 269 1.71 13.18 -18.09
C ASP A 269 1.22 11.90 -17.36
N TYR A 270 1.00 12.00 -16.04
CA TYR A 270 0.63 10.86 -15.20
C TYR A 270 -0.69 10.20 -15.65
N GLU A 271 -1.73 11.01 -15.82
CA GLU A 271 -3.06 10.51 -16.19
C GLU A 271 -3.03 9.74 -17.52
N SER A 272 -2.39 10.32 -18.54
CA SER A 272 -2.31 9.71 -19.85
C SER A 272 -1.51 8.39 -19.82
N ARG A 273 -0.40 8.33 -19.10
CA ARG A 273 0.42 7.12 -18.98
C ARG A 273 -0.31 6.00 -18.24
N VAL A 274 -0.91 6.30 -17.10
CA VAL A 274 -1.62 5.30 -16.30
C VAL A 274 -2.85 4.80 -17.04
N ARG A 275 -3.65 5.70 -17.65
CA ARG A 275 -4.81 5.34 -18.46
C ARG A 275 -4.43 4.43 -19.63
N ASN A 276 -3.44 4.82 -20.43
CA ASN A 276 -2.98 4.04 -21.58
C ASN A 276 -2.45 2.66 -21.17
N PHE A 277 -1.73 2.59 -20.04
CA PHE A 277 -1.24 1.33 -19.54
C PHE A 277 -2.38 0.35 -19.19
N PHE A 278 -3.40 0.82 -18.49
CA PHE A 278 -4.57 -0.01 -18.20
C PHE A 278 -5.37 -0.35 -19.46
N GLN A 279 -5.59 0.59 -20.36
CA GLN A 279 -6.34 0.33 -21.62
C GLN A 279 -5.67 -0.73 -22.50
N LYS A 280 -4.34 -0.77 -22.51
CA LYS A 280 -3.52 -1.74 -23.28
C LYS A 280 -3.52 -3.14 -22.64
N ASN A 281 -3.63 -3.24 -21.31
CA ASN A 281 -3.31 -4.47 -20.58
C ASN A 281 -4.50 -5.11 -19.85
N LEU A 282 -5.62 -4.44 -19.73
CA LEU A 282 -6.88 -4.92 -19.17
C LEU A 282 -7.98 -4.84 -20.22
#